data_e40b2ee9c6153ec51eb94ea65b491ab3
#
_entry.id   e40b2ee9c6153ec51eb94ea65b491ab3
#
_cell.length_a   1.000
_cell.length_b   1.000
_cell.length_c   1.000
_cell.angle_alpha   90.00
_cell.angle_beta   90.00
_cell.angle_gamma   90.00
#
_symmetry.space_group_name_H-M   'P 1'
#
loop_
_entity.id
_entity.type
_entity.pdbx_description
1 polymer ?
#
loop_
_entity_poly.entity_id
_entity_poly.type
_entity_poly.pdbx_seq_one_letter_code
_entity_poly.pdbx_strand_id
1 'polypeptide(L)'
;MSALPPPNLSFGLSPCPNDTYIFHAMLHGLVPVPAPITPHMADVEELNNLARQKALDVTKMSLGATTEIMQDYALLSSGAALGWGCGPLVVARKNLRPEDWRNATVAVPGLLTTANLLLTLHGGFQGPRKEMLFSDVMSAVSNGEADLGLIIHEGRFTYARQGLVKLLDLGQWWEAEFSLPLPLGAIAVRRDLPIPLARRVQNTITASLAYANAHPDDSREFIRSHAQEMEESVTSAHIKTFVTDFSLDLGPAGRAAIESLVGRAADIMGKTLPSEGLFLR
;
A
#
# COMPACT_ATOMS: atom_id res chain seq x y z
N MET A 1 0.05 -9.04 -42.07
CA MET A 1 -0.10 -9.90 -40.88
C MET A 1 -0.87 -9.07 -39.86
N SER A 2 -2.13 -9.44 -39.58
CA SER A 2 -2.93 -8.78 -38.55
C SER A 2 -2.27 -9.07 -37.21
N ALA A 3 -1.79 -8.04 -36.52
CA ALA A 3 -1.27 -8.19 -35.18
C ALA A 3 -2.41 -8.75 -34.29
N LEU A 4 -2.12 -9.79 -33.51
CA LEU A 4 -3.06 -10.26 -32.49
C LEU A 4 -3.46 -9.06 -31.61
N PRO A 5 -4.75 -8.95 -31.21
CA PRO A 5 -5.15 -7.90 -30.30
C PRO A 5 -4.28 -7.96 -29.03
N PRO A 6 -3.94 -6.80 -28.45
CA PRO A 6 -3.13 -6.80 -27.23
C PRO A 6 -3.86 -7.61 -26.15
N PRO A 7 -3.12 -8.34 -25.31
CA PRO A 7 -3.73 -9.12 -24.23
C PRO A 7 -4.50 -8.21 -23.30
N ASN A 8 -5.66 -8.66 -22.83
CA ASN A 8 -6.40 -7.97 -21.77
C ASN A 8 -5.63 -8.10 -20.47
N LEU A 9 -5.32 -6.96 -19.83
CA LEU A 9 -4.54 -6.92 -18.59
C LEU A 9 -5.46 -6.94 -17.36
N SER A 10 -5.28 -7.91 -16.49
CA SER A 10 -5.89 -7.91 -15.16
C SER A 10 -5.14 -6.92 -14.26
N PHE A 11 -5.87 -5.93 -13.69
CA PHE A 11 -5.31 -4.84 -12.91
C PHE A 11 -5.95 -4.77 -11.53
N GLY A 12 -5.17 -5.10 -10.48
CA GLY A 12 -5.59 -5.01 -9.08
C GLY A 12 -5.39 -3.61 -8.52
N LEU A 13 -6.43 -3.07 -7.89
CA LEU A 13 -6.39 -1.78 -7.17
C LEU A 13 -7.27 -1.86 -5.91
N SER A 14 -6.96 -1.03 -4.92
CA SER A 14 -7.81 -0.94 -3.74
C SER A 14 -8.93 0.10 -3.91
N PRO A 15 -10.04 -0.01 -3.14
CA PRO A 15 -11.10 1.00 -3.13
C PRO A 15 -10.68 2.29 -2.38
N CYS A 16 -9.44 2.33 -1.85
CA CYS A 16 -8.96 3.46 -1.06
C CYS A 16 -8.86 4.75 -1.88
N PRO A 17 -9.08 5.92 -1.26
CA PRO A 17 -9.07 7.21 -1.95
C PRO A 17 -7.81 7.51 -2.76
N ASN A 18 -6.64 7.09 -2.31
CA ASN A 18 -5.38 7.28 -3.05
C ASN A 18 -5.34 6.48 -4.36
N ASP A 19 -5.78 5.21 -4.36
CA ASP A 19 -5.77 4.38 -5.56
C ASP A 19 -6.86 4.82 -6.54
N THR A 20 -8.08 5.06 -6.06
CA THR A 20 -9.18 5.55 -6.91
C THR A 20 -8.85 6.92 -7.52
N TYR A 21 -8.11 7.79 -6.80
CA TYR A 21 -7.59 9.04 -7.36
C TYR A 21 -6.55 8.81 -8.45
N ILE A 22 -5.52 7.99 -8.18
CA ILE A 22 -4.41 7.73 -9.11
C ILE A 22 -4.90 7.08 -10.40
N PHE A 23 -5.81 6.09 -10.30
CA PHE A 23 -6.19 5.26 -11.44
C PHE A 23 -7.46 5.70 -12.14
N HIS A 24 -8.16 6.74 -11.65
CA HIS A 24 -9.40 7.24 -12.23
C HIS A 24 -9.29 7.46 -13.73
N ALA A 25 -8.34 8.28 -14.19
CA ALA A 25 -8.27 8.69 -15.59
C ALA A 25 -7.98 7.52 -16.54
N MET A 26 -7.13 6.56 -16.13
CA MET A 26 -6.87 5.39 -16.97
C MET A 26 -8.05 4.42 -17.01
N LEU A 27 -8.81 4.27 -15.93
CA LEU A 27 -9.96 3.37 -15.88
C LEU A 27 -11.17 3.93 -16.63
N HIS A 28 -11.28 5.26 -16.72
CA HIS A 28 -12.36 5.95 -17.44
C HIS A 28 -12.00 6.39 -18.88
N GLY A 29 -10.83 5.94 -19.39
CA GLY A 29 -10.43 6.23 -20.76
C GLY A 29 -10.05 7.69 -21.03
N LEU A 30 -9.73 8.46 -19.99
CA LEU A 30 -9.32 9.87 -20.09
C LEU A 30 -7.84 10.00 -20.47
N VAL A 31 -7.09 8.91 -20.39
CA VAL A 31 -5.72 8.80 -20.88
C VAL A 31 -5.56 7.51 -21.69
N PRO A 32 -4.64 7.46 -22.67
CA PRO A 32 -4.40 6.26 -23.48
C PRO A 32 -3.93 5.08 -22.61
N VAL A 33 -4.49 3.89 -22.85
CA VAL A 33 -4.07 2.64 -22.22
C VAL A 33 -3.37 1.73 -23.25
N PRO A 34 -2.33 0.97 -22.85
CA PRO A 34 -1.55 0.15 -23.79
C PRO A 34 -2.25 -1.13 -24.25
N ALA A 35 -3.28 -1.54 -23.51
CA ALA A 35 -4.11 -2.72 -23.74
C ALA A 35 -5.43 -2.54 -23.00
N PRO A 36 -6.50 -3.28 -23.34
CA PRO A 36 -7.71 -3.31 -22.52
C PRO A 36 -7.38 -3.71 -21.08
N ILE A 37 -8.01 -3.05 -20.10
CA ILE A 37 -7.79 -3.29 -18.68
C ILE A 37 -9.06 -3.87 -18.08
N THR A 38 -8.92 -4.99 -17.37
CA THR A 38 -9.96 -5.54 -16.50
C THR A 38 -9.60 -5.20 -15.06
N PRO A 39 -10.27 -4.22 -14.44
CA PRO A 39 -9.98 -3.85 -13.05
C PRO A 39 -10.50 -4.95 -12.11
N HIS A 40 -9.71 -5.24 -11.08
CA HIS A 40 -10.07 -6.07 -9.94
C HIS A 40 -9.90 -5.23 -8.67
N MET A 41 -11.01 -4.81 -8.08
CA MET A 41 -10.99 -3.98 -6.88
C MET A 41 -11.16 -4.85 -5.65
N ALA A 42 -10.17 -4.81 -4.74
CA ALA A 42 -10.16 -5.60 -3.52
C ALA A 42 -9.36 -4.90 -2.41
N ASP A 43 -9.51 -5.39 -1.18
CA ASP A 43 -8.65 -4.98 -0.07
C ASP A 43 -7.17 -5.29 -0.36
N VAL A 44 -6.26 -4.51 0.24
CA VAL A 44 -4.83 -4.63 -0.04
C VAL A 44 -4.26 -5.99 0.36
N GLU A 45 -4.77 -6.63 1.42
CA GLU A 45 -4.31 -7.97 1.81
C GLU A 45 -4.81 -9.05 0.85
N GLU A 46 -6.03 -8.90 0.33
CA GLU A 46 -6.53 -9.76 -0.76
C GLU A 46 -5.68 -9.58 -2.03
N LEU A 47 -5.35 -8.34 -2.41
CA LEU A 47 -4.46 -8.07 -3.56
C LEU A 47 -3.07 -8.68 -3.35
N ASN A 48 -2.50 -8.61 -2.13
CA ASN A 48 -1.25 -9.28 -1.78
C ASN A 48 -1.34 -10.80 -1.99
N ASN A 49 -2.45 -11.42 -1.58
CA ASN A 49 -2.67 -12.86 -1.75
C ASN A 49 -2.87 -13.25 -3.22
N LEU A 50 -3.59 -12.44 -4.01
CA LEU A 50 -3.72 -12.64 -5.46
C LEU A 50 -2.37 -12.51 -6.18
N ALA A 51 -1.51 -11.58 -5.75
CA ALA A 51 -0.14 -11.47 -6.27
C ALA A 51 0.68 -12.73 -5.97
N ARG A 52 0.60 -13.29 -4.75
CA ARG A 52 1.26 -14.56 -4.42
C ARG A 52 0.80 -15.73 -5.32
N GLN A 53 -0.47 -15.71 -5.73
CA GLN A 53 -1.06 -16.70 -6.63
C GLN A 53 -0.77 -16.40 -8.12
N LYS A 54 -0.11 -15.26 -8.42
CA LYS A 54 0.15 -14.78 -9.81
C LYS A 54 -1.13 -14.55 -10.60
N ALA A 55 -2.22 -14.23 -9.92
CA ALA A 55 -3.56 -14.12 -10.51
C ALA A 55 -3.76 -12.80 -11.28
N LEU A 56 -2.94 -11.78 -11.04
CA LEU A 56 -3.05 -10.46 -11.63
C LEU A 56 -1.79 -10.12 -12.43
N ASP A 57 -1.96 -9.50 -13.61
CA ASP A 57 -0.84 -9.05 -14.43
C ASP A 57 -0.16 -7.81 -13.85
N VAL A 58 -0.96 -6.90 -13.34
CA VAL A 58 -0.53 -5.67 -12.65
C VAL A 58 -1.34 -5.53 -11.38
N THR A 59 -0.74 -5.15 -10.27
CA THR A 59 -1.48 -4.99 -9.02
C THR A 59 -0.87 -3.97 -8.08
N LYS A 60 -1.73 -3.25 -7.38
CA LYS A 60 -1.37 -2.60 -6.13
C LYS A 60 -1.01 -3.66 -5.11
N MET A 61 0.01 -3.40 -4.31
CA MET A 61 0.43 -4.29 -3.24
C MET A 61 1.08 -3.55 -2.07
N SER A 62 1.10 -4.19 -0.93
CA SER A 62 1.92 -3.76 0.21
C SER A 62 3.38 -4.14 -0.01
N LEU A 63 4.31 -3.26 0.36
CA LEU A 63 5.75 -3.62 0.29
C LEU A 63 6.12 -4.72 1.29
N GLY A 64 5.31 -4.96 2.32
CA GLY A 64 5.44 -6.13 3.19
C GLY A 64 5.32 -7.46 2.47
N ALA A 65 4.53 -7.51 1.39
CA ALA A 65 4.37 -8.72 0.58
C ALA A 65 5.52 -8.94 -0.43
N THR A 66 6.41 -7.96 -0.63
CA THR A 66 7.41 -8.00 -1.71
C THR A 66 8.30 -9.24 -1.63
N THR A 67 8.71 -9.66 -0.44
CA THR A 67 9.57 -10.85 -0.25
C THR A 67 8.92 -12.15 -0.68
N GLU A 68 7.59 -12.19 -0.78
CA GLU A 68 6.84 -13.36 -1.23
C GLU A 68 6.66 -13.41 -2.75
N ILE A 69 6.72 -12.26 -3.43
CA ILE A 69 6.37 -12.14 -4.86
C ILE A 69 7.49 -11.61 -5.75
N MET A 70 8.59 -11.11 -5.20
CA MET A 70 9.65 -10.40 -5.94
C MET A 70 10.35 -11.23 -7.03
N GLN A 71 10.24 -12.57 -6.99
CA GLN A 71 10.77 -13.42 -8.06
C GLN A 71 9.86 -13.41 -9.30
N ASP A 72 8.57 -13.16 -9.12
CA ASP A 72 7.56 -13.20 -10.18
C ASP A 72 7.10 -11.81 -10.62
N TYR A 73 7.30 -10.79 -9.78
CA TYR A 73 6.87 -9.42 -10.03
C TYR A 73 8.04 -8.42 -9.92
N ALA A 74 7.96 -7.38 -10.75
CA ALA A 74 8.83 -6.20 -10.67
C ALA A 74 8.00 -4.99 -10.21
N LEU A 75 8.59 -4.11 -9.40
CA LEU A 75 7.95 -2.87 -8.96
C LEU A 75 8.04 -1.80 -10.05
N LEU A 76 6.95 -1.07 -10.25
CA LEU A 76 6.92 0.10 -11.11
C LEU A 76 7.41 1.34 -10.35
N SER A 77 7.92 2.33 -11.08
CA SER A 77 8.34 3.61 -10.49
C SER A 77 7.19 4.59 -10.25
N SER A 78 5.98 4.28 -10.71
CA SER A 78 4.79 5.12 -10.55
C SER A 78 3.68 4.42 -9.77
N GLY A 79 2.78 5.18 -9.16
CA GLY A 79 1.63 4.69 -8.38
C GLY A 79 1.96 4.26 -6.95
N ALA A 80 3.17 4.54 -6.45
CA ALA A 80 3.56 4.18 -5.08
C ALA A 80 2.85 5.05 -4.04
N ALA A 81 2.55 4.45 -2.88
CA ALA A 81 2.23 5.15 -1.65
C ALA A 81 3.48 5.19 -0.78
N LEU A 82 4.16 6.33 -0.77
CA LEU A 82 5.44 6.56 -0.12
C LEU A 82 5.55 8.03 0.29
N GLY A 83 6.04 8.29 1.49
CA GLY A 83 6.17 9.67 1.95
C GLY A 83 6.66 9.77 3.39
N TRP A 84 6.52 10.96 3.94
CA TRP A 84 6.84 11.31 5.32
C TRP A 84 5.54 11.48 6.13
N GLY A 85 5.56 11.07 7.39
CA GLY A 85 4.42 11.22 8.29
C GLY A 85 3.19 10.38 7.93
N CYS A 86 3.33 9.34 7.11
CA CYS A 86 2.23 8.53 6.57
C CYS A 86 2.12 7.13 7.19
N GLY A 87 2.85 6.84 8.28
CA GLY A 87 3.01 5.50 8.83
C GLY A 87 1.76 4.93 9.51
N PRO A 88 1.72 3.60 9.67
CA PRO A 88 0.75 2.94 10.51
C PRO A 88 0.88 3.36 11.97
N LEU A 89 -0.25 3.33 12.70
CA LEU A 89 -0.26 3.64 14.13
C LEU A 89 -0.58 2.39 14.94
N VAL A 90 0.08 2.23 16.08
CA VAL A 90 -0.34 1.30 17.12
C VAL A 90 -1.23 2.06 18.10
N VAL A 91 -2.45 1.57 18.30
CA VAL A 91 -3.47 2.17 19.16
C VAL A 91 -3.94 1.20 20.23
N ALA A 92 -4.48 1.76 21.32
CA ALA A 92 -5.08 1.00 22.43
C ALA A 92 -6.25 1.76 23.05
N ARG A 93 -7.01 1.09 23.93
CA ARG A 93 -8.08 1.74 24.73
C ARG A 93 -7.57 2.75 25.75
N LYS A 94 -6.32 2.63 26.17
CA LYS A 94 -5.67 3.50 27.17
C LYS A 94 -4.17 3.54 26.94
N ASN A 95 -3.50 4.53 27.52
CA ASN A 95 -2.04 4.56 27.54
C ASN A 95 -1.49 3.34 28.25
N LEU A 96 -0.57 2.67 27.59
CA LEU A 96 0.18 1.51 28.10
C LEU A 96 1.66 1.84 28.04
N ARG A 97 2.42 1.28 28.98
CA ARG A 97 3.88 1.41 28.98
C ARG A 97 4.49 0.46 27.95
N PRO A 98 5.67 0.77 27.39
CA PRO A 98 6.33 -0.08 26.40
C PRO A 98 6.51 -1.54 26.83
N GLU A 99 6.78 -1.80 28.11
CA GLU A 99 6.89 -3.16 28.64
C GLU A 99 5.60 -3.97 28.57
N ASP A 100 4.44 -3.29 28.58
CA ASP A 100 3.11 -3.92 28.50
C ASP A 100 2.76 -4.31 27.05
N TRP A 101 3.48 -3.80 26.05
CA TRP A 101 3.20 -4.07 24.62
C TRP A 101 3.74 -5.43 24.17
N ARG A 102 4.83 -5.90 24.80
CA ARG A 102 5.63 -7.01 24.28
C ARG A 102 4.82 -8.26 24.00
N ASN A 103 3.95 -8.64 24.92
CA ASN A 103 3.16 -9.87 24.84
C ASN A 103 1.69 -9.60 24.53
N ALA A 104 1.32 -8.36 24.26
CA ALA A 104 -0.05 -7.97 23.95
C ALA A 104 -0.53 -8.57 22.63
N THR A 105 -1.79 -8.97 22.58
CA THR A 105 -2.45 -9.39 21.32
C THR A 105 -2.68 -8.17 20.44
N VAL A 106 -2.18 -8.20 19.22
CA VAL A 106 -2.30 -7.11 18.25
C VAL A 106 -3.24 -7.49 17.12
N ALA A 107 -4.36 -6.77 16.98
CA ALA A 107 -5.20 -6.83 15.78
C ALA A 107 -4.44 -6.18 14.61
N VAL A 108 -4.27 -6.90 13.51
CA VAL A 108 -3.50 -6.45 12.34
C VAL A 108 -4.35 -6.52 11.07
N PRO A 109 -4.15 -5.57 10.13
CA PRO A 109 -4.96 -5.45 8.92
C PRO A 109 -4.56 -6.45 7.81
N GLY A 110 -3.76 -7.43 8.13
CA GLY A 110 -3.22 -8.44 7.24
C GLY A 110 -1.75 -8.73 7.53
N LEU A 111 -1.36 -9.99 7.40
CA LEU A 111 -0.01 -10.45 7.72
C LEU A 111 1.02 -10.06 6.66
N LEU A 112 0.59 -9.85 5.41
CA LEU A 112 1.44 -9.40 4.30
C LEU A 112 1.53 -7.88 4.17
N THR A 113 0.81 -7.12 5.02
CA THR A 113 0.85 -5.66 4.97
C THR A 113 2.20 -5.10 5.39
N THR A 114 2.56 -3.95 4.84
CA THR A 114 3.74 -3.19 5.29
C THR A 114 3.62 -2.78 6.75
N ALA A 115 2.41 -2.55 7.22
CA ALA A 115 2.15 -2.25 8.63
C ALA A 115 2.62 -3.38 9.55
N ASN A 116 2.26 -4.64 9.24
CA ASN A 116 2.71 -5.80 10.03
C ASN A 116 4.22 -6.04 9.90
N LEU A 117 4.80 -5.79 8.72
CA LEU A 117 6.26 -5.85 8.55
C LEU A 117 6.97 -4.83 9.45
N LEU A 118 6.52 -3.57 9.49
CA LEU A 118 7.09 -2.54 10.35
C LEU A 118 6.98 -2.89 11.83
N LEU A 119 5.85 -3.46 12.24
CA LEU A 119 5.66 -3.94 13.62
C LEU A 119 6.68 -5.05 13.97
N THR A 120 6.99 -5.91 13.01
CA THR A 120 7.99 -6.97 13.15
C THR A 120 9.41 -6.40 13.21
N LEU A 121 9.74 -5.47 12.31
CA LEU A 121 11.04 -4.79 12.27
C LEU A 121 11.32 -3.97 13.53
N HIS A 122 10.30 -3.34 14.11
CA HIS A 122 10.41 -2.61 15.38
C HIS A 122 10.82 -3.52 16.56
N GLY A 123 10.42 -4.80 16.55
CA GLY A 123 10.84 -5.80 17.53
C GLY A 123 10.20 -5.69 18.93
N GLY A 124 9.47 -4.64 19.20
CA GLY A 124 8.81 -4.39 20.49
C GLY A 124 7.53 -5.20 20.73
N PHE A 125 7.02 -5.90 19.73
CA PHE A 125 5.74 -6.58 19.75
C PHE A 125 5.93 -8.06 19.40
N GLN A 126 5.87 -8.93 20.39
CA GLN A 126 6.11 -10.38 20.26
C GLN A 126 4.84 -11.20 20.53
N GLY A 127 3.77 -10.57 20.99
CA GLY A 127 2.49 -11.21 21.24
C GLY A 127 1.77 -11.67 19.96
N PRO A 128 0.66 -12.41 20.11
CA PRO A 128 -0.10 -12.95 18.99
C PRO A 128 -0.60 -11.87 18.03
N ARG A 129 -0.61 -12.17 16.74
CA ARG A 129 -1.24 -11.36 15.70
C ARG A 129 -2.65 -11.92 15.43
N LYS A 130 -3.67 -11.07 15.54
CA LYS A 130 -5.04 -11.39 15.17
C LYS A 130 -5.36 -10.67 13.86
N GLU A 131 -5.30 -11.42 12.76
CA GLU A 131 -5.58 -10.89 11.41
C GLU A 131 -7.07 -10.63 11.22
N MET A 132 -7.40 -9.49 10.62
CA MET A 132 -8.77 -9.09 10.29
C MET A 132 -8.78 -8.01 9.21
N LEU A 133 -9.95 -7.65 8.67
CA LEU A 133 -10.07 -6.50 7.77
C LEU A 133 -9.64 -5.22 8.49
N PHE A 134 -8.97 -4.32 7.76
CA PHE A 134 -8.46 -3.08 8.36
C PHE A 134 -9.55 -2.23 9.01
N SER A 135 -10.79 -2.26 8.48
CA SER A 135 -11.95 -1.58 9.03
C SER A 135 -12.36 -2.08 10.41
N ASP A 136 -12.08 -3.35 10.72
CA ASP A 136 -12.52 -4.00 11.95
C ASP A 136 -11.53 -3.84 13.10
N VAL A 137 -10.28 -3.46 12.80
CA VAL A 137 -9.19 -3.37 13.79
C VAL A 137 -9.55 -2.46 14.96
N MET A 138 -10.07 -1.25 14.69
CA MET A 138 -10.41 -0.31 15.75
C MET A 138 -11.55 -0.81 16.63
N SER A 139 -12.57 -1.42 16.04
CA SER A 139 -13.69 -2.01 16.76
C SER A 139 -13.25 -3.20 17.62
N ALA A 140 -12.37 -4.05 17.11
CA ALA A 140 -11.81 -5.18 17.87
C ALA A 140 -11.05 -4.71 19.12
N VAL A 141 -10.28 -3.61 19.01
CA VAL A 141 -9.61 -3.02 20.19
C VAL A 141 -10.62 -2.43 21.15
N SER A 142 -11.60 -1.65 20.66
CA SER A 142 -12.62 -1.01 21.51
C SER A 142 -13.44 -2.04 22.28
N ASN A 143 -13.76 -3.18 21.65
CA ASN A 143 -14.52 -4.27 22.25
C ASN A 143 -13.69 -5.18 23.18
N GLY A 144 -12.36 -5.02 23.22
CA GLY A 144 -11.47 -5.85 24.02
C GLY A 144 -11.13 -7.21 23.41
N GLU A 145 -11.37 -7.39 22.13
CA GLU A 145 -11.01 -8.60 21.38
C GLU A 145 -9.50 -8.68 21.07
N ALA A 146 -8.82 -7.53 21.10
CA ALA A 146 -7.38 -7.39 21.07
C ALA A 146 -6.94 -6.28 22.04
N ASP A 147 -5.71 -6.37 22.52
CA ASP A 147 -5.14 -5.38 23.43
C ASP A 147 -4.73 -4.13 22.68
N LEU A 148 -4.14 -4.32 21.50
CA LEU A 148 -3.62 -3.31 20.60
C LEU A 148 -4.21 -3.46 19.20
N GLY A 149 -4.25 -2.36 18.47
CA GLY A 149 -4.62 -2.34 17.06
C GLY A 149 -3.54 -1.69 16.21
N LEU A 150 -3.23 -2.31 15.10
CA LEU A 150 -2.37 -1.74 14.08
C LEU A 150 -3.23 -1.16 12.98
N ILE A 151 -3.40 0.17 12.98
CA ILE A 151 -4.30 0.86 12.07
C ILE A 151 -3.56 1.47 10.89
N ILE A 152 -4.21 1.42 9.73
CA ILE A 152 -3.75 1.94 8.45
C ILE A 152 -4.82 2.85 7.83
N HIS A 153 -4.57 3.38 6.66
CA HIS A 153 -5.50 4.16 5.85
C HIS A 153 -6.12 5.34 6.65
N GLU A 154 -7.43 5.56 6.49
CA GLU A 154 -8.21 6.60 7.16
C GLU A 154 -8.29 6.43 8.68
N GLY A 155 -8.07 5.23 9.20
CA GLY A 155 -8.01 4.99 10.65
C GLY A 155 -7.02 5.90 11.36
N ARG A 156 -5.95 6.31 10.68
CA ARG A 156 -4.97 7.29 11.17
C ARG A 156 -5.60 8.64 11.55
N PHE A 157 -6.68 9.02 10.91
CA PHE A 157 -7.36 10.30 11.12
C PHE A 157 -8.58 10.18 12.06
N THR A 158 -9.09 8.96 12.27
CA THR A 158 -10.39 8.74 12.92
C THR A 158 -10.31 8.01 14.26
N TYR A 159 -9.18 7.35 14.62
CA TYR A 159 -9.05 6.52 15.82
C TYR A 159 -9.44 7.23 17.12
N ALA A 160 -9.12 8.54 17.25
CA ALA A 160 -9.44 9.31 18.45
C ALA A 160 -10.96 9.51 18.64
N ARG A 161 -11.75 9.50 17.54
CA ARG A 161 -13.21 9.58 17.59
C ARG A 161 -13.83 8.31 18.20
N GLN A 162 -13.10 7.19 18.17
CA GLN A 162 -13.52 5.92 18.80
C GLN A 162 -12.96 5.75 20.23
N GLY A 163 -12.41 6.82 20.81
CA GLY A 163 -11.86 6.81 22.16
C GLY A 163 -10.54 6.05 22.29
N LEU A 164 -9.89 5.72 21.18
CA LEU A 164 -8.59 5.08 21.18
C LEU A 164 -7.46 6.10 21.34
N VAL A 165 -6.35 5.65 21.91
CA VAL A 165 -5.13 6.45 22.09
C VAL A 165 -4.00 5.87 21.25
N LYS A 166 -3.20 6.75 20.64
CA LYS A 166 -2.00 6.38 19.91
C LYS A 166 -0.87 6.07 20.89
N LEU A 167 -0.32 4.87 20.80
CA LEU A 167 0.84 4.43 21.57
C LEU A 167 2.15 4.67 20.80
N LEU A 168 2.15 4.36 19.50
CA LEU A 168 3.33 4.43 18.65
C LEU A 168 2.93 4.85 17.23
N ASP A 169 3.73 5.67 16.59
CA ASP A 169 3.70 5.93 15.15
C ASP A 169 4.89 5.21 14.51
N LEU A 170 4.60 4.13 13.78
CA LEU A 170 5.65 3.34 13.11
C LEU A 170 6.32 4.08 11.95
N GLY A 171 5.65 5.10 11.40
CA GLY A 171 6.27 5.98 10.41
C GLY A 171 7.32 6.88 11.04
N GLN A 172 6.99 7.55 12.14
CA GLN A 172 7.94 8.37 12.89
C GLN A 172 9.13 7.53 13.38
N TRP A 173 8.89 6.30 13.84
CA TRP A 173 9.96 5.39 14.20
C TRP A 173 10.87 5.07 13.01
N TRP A 174 10.31 4.71 11.84
CA TRP A 174 11.06 4.40 10.63
C TRP A 174 11.91 5.59 10.18
N GLU A 175 11.31 6.76 10.13
CA GLU A 175 11.97 8.01 9.71
C GLU A 175 13.12 8.39 10.64
N ALA A 176 12.95 8.22 11.95
CA ALA A 176 13.99 8.49 12.95
C ALA A 176 15.14 7.48 12.88
N GLU A 177 14.84 6.20 12.67
CA GLU A 177 15.83 5.12 12.66
C GLU A 177 16.66 5.09 11.37
N PHE A 178 16.01 5.33 10.22
CA PHE A 178 16.64 5.12 8.91
C PHE A 178 16.88 6.42 8.11
N SER A 179 16.33 7.54 8.53
CA SER A 179 16.41 8.83 7.81
C SER A 179 15.92 8.71 6.36
N LEU A 180 14.91 7.88 6.10
CA LEU A 180 14.31 7.62 4.81
C LEU A 180 12.80 7.86 4.87
N PRO A 181 12.17 8.29 3.77
CA PRO A 181 10.71 8.32 3.69
C PRO A 181 10.16 6.90 3.86
N LEU A 182 8.95 6.78 4.40
CA LEU A 182 8.35 5.46 4.61
C LEU A 182 7.69 4.94 3.34
N PRO A 183 8.13 3.80 2.79
CA PRO A 183 7.48 3.15 1.67
C PRO A 183 6.40 2.18 2.17
N LEU A 184 5.13 2.41 1.79
CA LEU A 184 3.99 1.61 2.24
C LEU A 184 3.51 0.61 1.20
N GLY A 185 3.35 1.05 -0.03
CA GLY A 185 2.86 0.23 -1.13
C GLY A 185 3.37 0.69 -2.48
N ALA A 186 3.33 -0.20 -3.43
CA ALA A 186 3.74 0.05 -4.81
C ALA A 186 2.80 -0.64 -5.80
N ILE A 187 3.01 -0.37 -7.09
CA ILE A 187 2.41 -1.15 -8.15
C ILE A 187 3.43 -2.16 -8.63
N ALA A 188 3.02 -3.41 -8.69
CA ALA A 188 3.83 -4.51 -9.21
C ALA A 188 3.29 -4.99 -10.55
N VAL A 189 4.18 -5.40 -11.43
CA VAL A 189 3.88 -5.96 -12.75
C VAL A 189 4.55 -7.33 -12.86
N ARG A 190 3.86 -8.33 -13.41
CA ARG A 190 4.43 -9.66 -13.63
C ARG A 190 5.67 -9.57 -14.53
N ARG A 191 6.73 -10.28 -14.15
CA ARG A 191 8.00 -10.28 -14.89
C ARG A 191 7.94 -10.97 -16.25
N ASP A 192 6.96 -11.85 -16.46
CA ASP A 192 6.74 -12.54 -17.74
C ASP A 192 6.00 -11.69 -18.80
N LEU A 193 5.48 -10.52 -18.42
CA LEU A 193 4.93 -9.56 -19.38
C LEU A 193 6.06 -8.95 -20.22
N PRO A 194 5.80 -8.68 -21.51
CA PRO A 194 6.78 -7.99 -22.36
C PRO A 194 7.20 -6.65 -21.74
N ILE A 195 8.49 -6.42 -21.57
CA ILE A 195 9.04 -5.18 -20.98
C ILE A 195 8.46 -3.90 -21.63
N PRO A 196 8.32 -3.82 -22.97
CA PRO A 196 7.70 -2.63 -23.60
C PRO A 196 6.24 -2.42 -23.17
N LEU A 197 5.48 -3.50 -22.90
CA LEU A 197 4.11 -3.39 -22.41
C LEU A 197 4.09 -2.91 -20.95
N ALA A 198 4.92 -3.50 -20.07
CA ALA A 198 5.06 -3.10 -18.68
C ALA A 198 5.48 -1.62 -18.53
N ARG A 199 6.40 -1.15 -19.35
CA ARG A 199 6.81 0.27 -19.40
C ARG A 199 5.65 1.18 -19.83
N ARG A 200 4.84 0.77 -20.83
CA ARG A 200 3.65 1.53 -21.22
C ARG A 200 2.61 1.58 -20.10
N VAL A 201 2.41 0.49 -19.36
CA VAL A 201 1.54 0.48 -18.16
C VAL A 201 2.04 1.52 -17.15
N GLN A 202 3.33 1.53 -16.84
CA GLN A 202 3.92 2.53 -15.94
C GLN A 202 3.67 3.96 -16.42
N ASN A 203 3.92 4.25 -17.69
CA ASN A 203 3.66 5.58 -18.28
C ASN A 203 2.18 5.97 -18.22
N THR A 204 1.28 5.00 -18.42
CA THR A 204 -0.17 5.24 -18.30
C THR A 204 -0.55 5.62 -16.87
N ILE A 205 0.02 4.97 -15.86
CA ILE A 205 -0.21 5.30 -14.45
C ILE A 205 0.28 6.73 -14.16
N THR A 206 1.49 7.08 -14.62
CA THR A 206 2.00 8.46 -14.49
C THR A 206 1.08 9.48 -15.18
N ALA A 207 0.62 9.17 -16.39
CA ALA A 207 -0.31 10.05 -17.12
C ALA A 207 -1.67 10.18 -16.42
N SER A 208 -2.18 9.07 -15.85
CA SER A 208 -3.44 9.05 -15.08
C SER A 208 -3.36 9.95 -13.85
N LEU A 209 -2.27 9.84 -13.09
CA LEU A 209 -2.05 10.71 -11.93
C LEU A 209 -1.82 12.17 -12.32
N ALA A 210 -1.07 12.43 -13.38
CA ALA A 210 -0.88 13.79 -13.88
C ALA A 210 -2.23 14.43 -14.31
N TYR A 211 -3.10 13.65 -14.94
CA TYR A 211 -4.47 14.08 -15.27
C TYR A 211 -5.27 14.39 -14.00
N ALA A 212 -5.27 13.49 -13.02
CA ALA A 212 -6.00 13.70 -11.76
C ALA A 212 -5.51 14.96 -11.02
N ASN A 213 -4.20 15.23 -11.02
CA ASN A 213 -3.63 16.45 -10.43
C ASN A 213 -4.07 17.74 -11.17
N ALA A 214 -4.25 17.68 -12.49
CA ALA A 214 -4.74 18.80 -13.29
C ALA A 214 -6.26 18.99 -13.20
N HIS A 215 -7.01 17.90 -12.93
CA HIS A 215 -8.47 17.84 -12.90
C HIS A 215 -8.97 17.12 -11.64
N PRO A 216 -8.70 17.64 -10.42
CA PRO A 216 -8.95 16.91 -9.16
C PRO A 216 -10.43 16.62 -8.90
N ASP A 217 -11.33 17.42 -9.49
CA ASP A 217 -12.77 17.25 -9.32
C ASP A 217 -13.35 16.07 -10.13
N ASP A 218 -12.70 15.69 -11.23
CA ASP A 218 -13.19 14.63 -12.13
C ASP A 218 -13.23 13.25 -11.43
N SER A 219 -12.33 12.99 -10.49
CA SER A 219 -12.25 11.73 -9.75
C SER A 219 -13.20 11.66 -8.53
N ARG A 220 -13.82 12.77 -8.14
CA ARG A 220 -14.55 12.90 -6.85
C ARG A 220 -15.70 11.91 -6.71
N GLU A 221 -16.52 11.73 -7.75
CA GLU A 221 -17.63 10.78 -7.73
C GLU A 221 -17.14 9.34 -7.66
N PHE A 222 -16.10 9.00 -8.42
CA PHE A 222 -15.49 7.68 -8.40
C PHE A 222 -14.90 7.35 -7.03
N ILE A 223 -14.20 8.29 -6.40
CA ILE A 223 -13.67 8.13 -5.05
C ILE A 223 -14.83 7.90 -4.06
N ARG A 224 -15.87 8.74 -4.07
CA ARG A 224 -17.02 8.63 -3.17
C ARG A 224 -17.78 7.31 -3.31
N SER A 225 -17.89 6.76 -4.50
CA SER A 225 -18.59 5.51 -4.74
C SER A 225 -17.87 4.27 -4.22
N HIS A 226 -16.57 4.39 -3.87
CA HIS A 226 -15.74 3.27 -3.43
C HIS A 226 -15.14 3.45 -2.03
N ALA A 227 -15.00 4.68 -1.55
CA ALA A 227 -14.42 4.96 -0.24
C ALA A 227 -15.30 4.41 0.89
N GLN A 228 -14.67 3.79 1.89
CA GLN A 228 -15.37 3.35 3.11
C GLN A 228 -15.68 4.55 4.02
N GLU A 229 -14.78 5.53 4.09
CA GLU A 229 -14.99 6.77 4.82
C GLU A 229 -15.59 7.82 3.87
N MET A 230 -16.77 8.33 4.22
CA MET A 230 -17.54 9.25 3.39
C MET A 230 -17.33 10.73 3.73
N GLU A 231 -16.60 11.03 4.82
CA GLU A 231 -16.30 12.41 5.19
C GLU A 231 -15.26 13.00 4.25
N GLU A 232 -15.61 14.05 3.51
CA GLU A 232 -14.75 14.67 2.49
C GLU A 232 -13.42 15.18 3.05
N SER A 233 -13.42 15.68 4.29
CA SER A 233 -12.21 16.13 4.99
C SER A 233 -11.23 14.99 5.23
N VAL A 234 -11.71 13.81 5.59
CA VAL A 234 -10.88 12.61 5.82
C VAL A 234 -10.37 12.06 4.49
N THR A 235 -11.24 11.98 3.47
CA THR A 235 -10.86 11.56 2.12
C THR A 235 -9.78 12.47 1.53
N SER A 236 -9.93 13.78 1.65
CA SER A 236 -8.94 14.76 1.18
C SER A 236 -7.61 14.64 1.95
N ALA A 237 -7.66 14.46 3.27
CA ALA A 237 -6.48 14.23 4.09
C ALA A 237 -5.76 12.93 3.70
N HIS A 238 -6.52 11.86 3.40
CA HIS A 238 -5.99 10.59 2.91
C HIS A 238 -5.23 10.77 1.58
N ILE A 239 -5.86 11.39 0.58
CA ILE A 239 -5.21 11.64 -0.71
C ILE A 239 -3.94 12.46 -0.50
N LYS A 240 -4.00 13.56 0.23
CA LYS A 240 -2.85 14.44 0.49
C LYS A 240 -1.69 13.71 1.20
N THR A 241 -2.00 12.72 2.03
CA THR A 241 -0.98 11.98 2.79
C THR A 241 -0.33 10.89 1.96
N PHE A 242 -1.09 10.19 1.11
CA PHE A 242 -0.63 8.98 0.43
C PHE A 242 -0.36 9.16 -1.07
N VAL A 243 -0.79 10.28 -1.67
CA VAL A 243 -0.44 10.68 -3.03
C VAL A 243 0.56 11.82 -2.96
N THR A 244 1.80 11.53 -3.28
CA THR A 244 2.95 12.43 -3.17
C THR A 244 3.71 12.50 -4.49
N ASP A 245 4.80 13.26 -4.56
CA ASP A 245 5.69 13.28 -5.74
C ASP A 245 6.25 11.87 -6.03
N PHE A 246 6.45 11.04 -5.00
CA PHE A 246 6.84 9.64 -5.17
C PHE A 246 5.77 8.78 -5.86
N SER A 247 4.52 9.21 -5.88
CA SER A 247 3.47 8.52 -6.64
C SER A 247 3.57 8.77 -8.15
N LEU A 248 4.15 9.91 -8.56
CA LEU A 248 4.47 10.18 -9.98
C LEU A 248 5.72 9.41 -10.42
N ASP A 249 6.78 9.52 -9.63
CA ASP A 249 8.04 8.80 -9.85
C ASP A 249 8.78 8.63 -8.51
N LEU A 250 9.22 7.40 -8.23
CA LEU A 250 9.98 7.10 -7.01
C LEU A 250 11.29 7.89 -6.90
N GLY A 251 11.91 8.22 -8.02
CA GLY A 251 13.24 8.81 -8.02
C GLY A 251 14.28 7.97 -7.26
N PRO A 252 15.50 8.48 -7.10
CA PRO A 252 16.54 7.77 -6.35
C PRO A 252 16.20 7.55 -4.86
N ALA A 253 15.58 8.55 -4.23
CA ALA A 253 15.24 8.49 -2.79
C ALA A 253 14.13 7.46 -2.49
N GLY A 254 13.07 7.42 -3.32
CA GLY A 254 12.01 6.43 -3.16
C GLY A 254 12.49 5.01 -3.43
N ARG A 255 13.35 4.81 -4.44
CA ARG A 255 13.98 3.50 -4.71
C ARG A 255 14.84 3.05 -3.53
N ALA A 256 15.70 3.92 -2.99
CA ALA A 256 16.53 3.61 -1.84
C ALA A 256 15.71 3.24 -0.59
N ALA A 257 14.59 3.94 -0.36
CA ALA A 257 13.67 3.63 0.73
C ALA A 257 13.05 2.22 0.59
N ILE A 258 12.57 1.88 -0.62
CA ILE A 258 12.01 0.55 -0.91
C ILE A 258 13.08 -0.54 -0.77
N GLU A 259 14.28 -0.33 -1.34
CA GLU A 259 15.40 -1.28 -1.23
C GLU A 259 15.82 -1.51 0.21
N SER A 260 15.84 -0.44 1.04
CA SER A 260 16.13 -0.56 2.46
C SER A 260 15.08 -1.39 3.20
N LEU A 261 13.77 -1.13 2.96
CA LEU A 261 12.69 -1.87 3.62
C LEU A 261 12.68 -3.34 3.19
N VAL A 262 12.73 -3.60 1.88
CA VAL A 262 12.66 -4.96 1.32
C VAL A 262 13.91 -5.76 1.66
N GLY A 263 15.10 -5.13 1.66
CA GLY A 263 16.35 -5.78 2.08
C GLY A 263 16.26 -6.26 3.53
N ARG A 264 15.82 -5.40 4.45
CA ARG A 264 15.62 -5.77 5.88
C ARG A 264 14.58 -6.88 6.05
N ALA A 265 13.50 -6.82 5.28
CA ALA A 265 12.49 -7.87 5.29
C ALA A 265 13.08 -9.21 4.80
N ALA A 266 13.84 -9.18 3.71
CA ALA A 266 14.50 -10.35 3.15
C ALA A 266 15.50 -10.97 4.15
N ASP A 267 16.29 -10.16 4.84
CA ASP A 267 17.26 -10.62 5.86
C ASP A 267 16.53 -11.36 7.00
N ILE A 268 15.45 -10.77 7.55
CA ILE A 268 14.69 -11.41 8.65
C ILE A 268 14.02 -12.70 8.19
N MET A 269 13.51 -12.73 6.95
CA MET A 269 12.77 -13.87 6.40
C MET A 269 13.69 -14.91 5.74
N GLY A 270 15.01 -14.69 5.68
CA GLY A 270 15.97 -15.57 5.00
C GLY A 270 15.72 -15.69 3.49
N LYS A 271 15.22 -14.63 2.86
CA LYS A 271 14.92 -14.58 1.42
C LYS A 271 16.06 -13.93 0.64
N THR A 272 16.27 -14.36 -0.60
CA THR A 272 17.26 -13.78 -1.52
C THR A 272 16.57 -12.82 -2.48
N LEU A 273 17.13 -11.62 -2.64
CA LEU A 273 16.64 -10.65 -3.61
C LEU A 273 16.85 -11.18 -5.05
N PRO A 274 15.96 -10.84 -5.99
CA PRO A 274 16.09 -11.28 -7.38
C PRO A 274 17.34 -10.66 -8.01
N SER A 275 18.08 -11.47 -8.81
CA SER A 275 19.27 -11.02 -9.53
C SER A 275 19.00 -9.87 -10.50
N GLU A 276 17.77 -9.75 -10.95
CA GLU A 276 17.31 -8.69 -11.86
C GLU A 276 16.98 -7.38 -11.13
N GLY A 277 17.04 -7.36 -9.80
CA GLY A 277 16.62 -6.26 -8.95
C GLY A 277 15.11 -6.24 -8.71
N LEU A 278 14.66 -5.31 -7.85
CA LEU A 278 13.26 -5.19 -7.45
C LEU A 278 12.40 -4.49 -8.51
N PHE A 279 12.97 -3.58 -9.27
CA PHE A 279 12.23 -2.68 -10.15
C PHE A 279 12.19 -3.18 -11.60
N LEU A 280 11.17 -2.73 -12.33
CA LEU A 280 11.09 -2.87 -13.79
C LEU A 280 12.31 -2.19 -14.43
N ARG A 281 12.97 -2.91 -15.35
CA ARG A 281 14.15 -2.45 -16.11
C ARG A 281 13.80 -1.53 -17.27
#